data_61b0a642d116a226aa69b5a442fe280c
#
_entry.id   61b0a642d116a226aa69b5a442fe280c
#
_cell.length_a   1.000
_cell.length_b   1.000
_cell.length_c   1.000
_cell.angle_alpha   90.00
_cell.angle_beta   90.00
_cell.angle_gamma   90.00
#
_symmetry.space_group_name_H-M   'P 1'
#
loop_
_entity.id
_entity.type
_entity.pdbx_description
1 polymer ?
#
loop_
_entity_poly.entity_id
_entity_poly.type
_entity_poly.pdbx_seq_one_letter_code
_entity_poly.pdbx_strand_id
1 'polypeptide(L)'
;MEKNIVIIALFAALISALGLVPKFTLASGIPITAQSMGIMLCGTVLGSRRGAKAVLLFLLLVAIGLPLLAGGRGGLGVFGTPWAGFLFGFPFAAFVAGLIMERWRSDNIPLVAGCAAVGGGIGALYLIAVPYYMVATSSGLDEALVTAMLPFMPGDILKAILAGYITAGLAKARPHSLLSRA
;
A
#
# COMPACT_ATOMS: atom_id res chain seq x y z
N MET A 1 -16.80 0.17 19.08
CA MET A 1 -15.56 -0.60 18.95
C MET A 1 -15.66 -1.65 17.83
N GLU A 2 -16.71 -2.45 17.82
CA GLU A 2 -16.91 -3.57 16.86
C GLU A 2 -16.85 -3.15 15.38
N LYS A 3 -17.53 -2.08 14.98
CA LYS A 3 -17.52 -1.60 13.59
C LYS A 3 -16.10 -1.29 13.07
N ASN A 4 -15.23 -0.77 13.93
CA ASN A 4 -13.84 -0.45 13.53
C ASN A 4 -13.01 -1.73 13.30
N ILE A 5 -13.21 -2.77 14.11
CA ILE A 5 -12.51 -4.04 13.99
C ILE A 5 -12.91 -4.74 12.68
N VAL A 6 -14.23 -4.78 12.40
CA VAL A 6 -14.75 -5.39 11.17
C VAL A 6 -14.19 -4.72 9.91
N ILE A 7 -14.15 -3.38 9.89
CA ILE A 7 -13.63 -2.64 8.74
C ILE A 7 -12.12 -2.86 8.57
N ILE A 8 -11.35 -2.88 9.65
CA ILE A 8 -9.92 -3.17 9.62
C ILE A 8 -9.68 -4.58 9.05
N ALA A 9 -10.43 -5.58 9.52
CA ALA A 9 -10.33 -6.94 9.01
C ALA A 9 -10.74 -7.05 7.53
N LEU A 10 -11.79 -6.34 7.12
CA LEU A 10 -12.23 -6.29 5.73
C LEU A 10 -11.15 -5.74 4.79
N PHE A 11 -10.46 -4.67 5.19
CA PHE A 11 -9.38 -4.11 4.38
C PHE A 11 -8.11 -4.96 4.41
N ALA A 12 -7.80 -5.64 5.50
CA ALA A 12 -6.74 -6.64 5.53
C ALA A 12 -7.05 -7.81 4.56
N ALA A 13 -8.31 -8.27 4.52
CA ALA A 13 -8.77 -9.25 3.54
C ALA A 13 -8.72 -8.73 2.09
N LEU A 14 -9.05 -7.45 1.86
CA LEU A 14 -8.92 -6.82 0.55
C LEU A 14 -7.46 -6.85 0.06
N ILE A 15 -6.50 -6.48 0.90
CA ILE A 15 -5.07 -6.55 0.54
C ILE A 15 -4.68 -7.99 0.19
N SER A 16 -5.16 -8.96 0.97
CA SER A 16 -4.89 -10.38 0.74
C SER A 16 -5.47 -10.85 -0.60
N ALA A 17 -6.72 -10.49 -0.89
CA ALA A 17 -7.38 -10.80 -2.16
C ALA A 17 -6.65 -10.19 -3.38
N LEU A 18 -6.15 -8.96 -3.25
CA LEU A 18 -5.34 -8.32 -4.28
C LEU A 18 -3.98 -9.02 -4.50
N GLY A 19 -3.49 -9.79 -3.53
CA GLY A 19 -2.32 -10.66 -3.66
C GLY A 19 -2.57 -11.88 -4.54
N LEU A 20 -3.83 -12.30 -4.69
CA LEU A 20 -4.23 -13.42 -5.56
C LEU A 20 -4.34 -13.01 -7.05
N VAL A 21 -4.44 -11.70 -7.31
CA VAL A 21 -4.47 -11.20 -8.70
C VAL A 21 -3.17 -11.58 -9.40
N PRO A 22 -3.24 -12.18 -10.61
CA PRO A 22 -2.07 -12.55 -11.38
C PRO A 22 -1.12 -11.37 -11.54
N LYS A 23 0.16 -11.64 -11.38
CA LYS A 23 1.20 -10.64 -11.59
C LYS A 23 1.28 -10.31 -13.06
N PHE A 24 1.19 -9.05 -13.42
CA PHE A 24 1.58 -8.59 -14.73
C PHE A 24 3.11 -8.43 -14.73
N THR A 25 3.80 -9.31 -15.45
CA THR A 25 5.23 -9.18 -15.60
C THR A 25 5.49 -8.25 -16.78
N LEU A 26 6.11 -7.11 -16.53
CA LEU A 26 6.61 -6.23 -17.58
C LEU A 26 7.65 -6.96 -18.44
N ALA A 27 7.93 -6.46 -19.64
CA ALA A 27 8.98 -6.98 -20.50
C ALA A 27 10.36 -7.01 -19.80
N SER A 28 10.56 -6.19 -18.76
CA SER A 28 11.71 -6.16 -17.86
C SER A 28 11.77 -7.31 -16.85
N GLY A 29 10.79 -8.24 -16.83
CA GLY A 29 10.73 -9.33 -15.86
C GLY A 29 10.18 -8.96 -14.47
N ILE A 30 9.78 -7.70 -14.26
CA ILE A 30 9.37 -7.19 -12.96
C ILE A 30 7.86 -7.39 -12.75
N PRO A 31 7.44 -8.05 -11.65
CA PRO A 31 6.04 -8.28 -11.38
C PRO A 31 5.37 -7.04 -10.79
N ILE A 32 4.41 -6.46 -11.51
CA ILE A 32 3.49 -5.47 -10.94
C ILE A 32 2.39 -6.22 -10.20
N THR A 33 2.23 -5.94 -8.91
CA THR A 33 1.17 -6.53 -8.07
C THR A 33 0.10 -5.51 -7.75
N ALA A 34 -1.13 -5.95 -7.57
CA ALA A 34 -2.24 -5.07 -7.16
C ALA A 34 -2.21 -4.73 -5.65
N GLN A 35 -1.38 -5.41 -4.84
CA GLN A 35 -1.39 -5.26 -3.38
C GLN A 35 -1.05 -3.85 -2.91
N SER A 36 -0.08 -3.17 -3.56
CA SER A 36 0.27 -1.79 -3.19
C SER A 36 -0.90 -0.82 -3.37
N MET A 37 -1.81 -1.05 -4.33
CA MET A 37 -3.05 -0.29 -4.43
C MET A 37 -3.96 -0.51 -3.22
N GLY A 38 -4.05 -1.75 -2.71
CA GLY A 38 -4.78 -2.05 -1.48
C GLY A 38 -4.25 -1.28 -0.27
N ILE A 39 -2.92 -1.13 -0.17
CA ILE A 39 -2.27 -0.32 0.87
C ILE A 39 -2.66 1.17 0.73
N MET A 40 -2.63 1.71 -0.50
CA MET A 40 -3.07 3.07 -0.79
C MET A 40 -4.53 3.29 -0.39
N LEU A 41 -5.42 2.34 -0.74
CA LEU A 41 -6.83 2.38 -0.38
C LEU A 41 -7.06 2.30 1.13
N CYS A 42 -6.27 1.54 1.87
CA CYS A 42 -6.33 1.54 3.33
C CYS A 42 -6.15 2.95 3.91
N GLY A 43 -5.17 3.70 3.42
CA GLY A 43 -4.95 5.08 3.85
C GLY A 43 -6.07 6.01 3.38
N THR A 44 -6.34 6.02 2.08
CA THR A 44 -7.27 7.00 1.48
C THR A 44 -8.72 6.83 1.95
N VAL A 45 -9.16 5.60 2.24
CA VAL A 45 -10.54 5.31 2.67
C VAL A 45 -10.67 5.30 4.20
N LEU A 46 -9.78 4.59 4.90
CA LEU A 46 -9.91 4.39 6.37
C LEU A 46 -9.29 5.53 7.20
N GLY A 47 -8.42 6.32 6.60
CA GLY A 47 -7.61 7.31 7.31
C GLY A 47 -6.32 6.71 7.89
N SER A 48 -5.54 7.56 8.54
CA SER A 48 -4.18 7.23 8.98
C SER A 48 -4.11 6.05 9.94
N ARG A 49 -4.80 6.13 11.06
CA ARG A 49 -4.69 5.13 12.14
C ARG A 49 -5.36 3.79 11.79
N ARG A 50 -6.55 3.83 11.18
CA ARG A 50 -7.27 2.60 10.81
C ARG A 50 -6.62 1.92 9.61
N GLY A 51 -6.16 2.70 8.63
CA GLY A 51 -5.42 2.21 7.47
C GLY A 51 -4.15 1.47 7.88
N ALA A 52 -3.32 2.09 8.72
CA ALA A 52 -2.11 1.45 9.24
C ALA A 52 -2.41 0.17 10.02
N LYS A 53 -3.46 0.15 10.85
CA LYS A 53 -3.89 -1.07 11.59
C LYS A 53 -4.34 -2.19 10.67
N ALA A 54 -5.06 -1.89 9.56
CA ALA A 54 -5.46 -2.89 8.58
C ALA A 54 -4.23 -3.53 7.91
N VAL A 55 -3.25 -2.71 7.56
CA VAL A 55 -1.98 -3.20 6.98
C VAL A 55 -1.16 -4.00 8.00
N LEU A 56 -1.08 -3.55 9.26
CA LEU A 56 -0.41 -4.31 10.32
C LEU A 56 -1.08 -5.67 10.56
N LEU A 57 -2.41 -5.74 10.56
CA LEU A 57 -3.13 -7.00 10.65
C LEU A 57 -2.80 -7.91 9.47
N PHE A 58 -2.80 -7.39 8.24
CA PHE A 58 -2.38 -8.14 7.06
C PHE A 58 -0.96 -8.70 7.21
N LEU A 59 0.01 -7.88 7.64
CA LEU A 59 1.40 -8.32 7.83
C LEU A 59 1.54 -9.34 8.96
N LEU A 60 0.74 -9.24 10.02
CA LEU A 60 0.69 -10.23 11.09
C LEU A 60 0.22 -11.60 10.54
N LEU A 61 -0.83 -11.61 9.71
CA LEU A 61 -1.32 -12.82 9.06
C LEU A 61 -0.26 -13.43 8.12
N VAL A 62 0.48 -12.59 7.40
CA VAL A 62 1.63 -13.03 6.59
C VAL A 62 2.71 -13.64 7.48
N ALA A 63 3.06 -13.01 8.60
CA ALA A 63 4.12 -13.45 9.50
C ALA A 63 3.84 -14.81 10.16
N ILE A 64 2.58 -15.09 10.52
CA ILE A 64 2.17 -16.39 11.06
C ILE A 64 2.10 -17.52 10.02
N GLY A 65 2.43 -17.22 8.75
CA GLY A 65 2.60 -18.23 7.70
C GLY A 65 1.53 -18.25 6.62
N LEU A 66 0.51 -17.39 6.67
CA LEU A 66 -0.51 -17.37 5.63
C LEU A 66 0.08 -16.87 4.29
N PRO A 67 -0.17 -17.56 3.17
CA PRO A 67 0.42 -17.26 1.86
C PRO A 67 -0.30 -16.08 1.17
N LEU A 68 -0.37 -14.92 1.83
CA LEU A 68 -1.18 -13.78 1.41
C LEU A 68 -0.42 -12.77 0.54
N LEU A 69 0.90 -12.87 0.45
CA LEU A 69 1.69 -12.03 -0.46
C LEU A 69 1.56 -12.52 -1.90
N ALA A 70 1.71 -11.60 -2.82
CA ALA A 70 1.69 -11.90 -4.26
C ALA A 70 2.64 -13.05 -4.62
N GLY A 71 2.08 -14.07 -5.28
CA GLY A 71 2.76 -15.33 -5.59
C GLY A 71 2.71 -16.36 -4.48
N GLY A 72 1.75 -16.26 -3.54
CA GLY A 72 1.52 -17.26 -2.51
C GLY A 72 2.62 -17.31 -1.44
N ARG A 73 3.33 -16.19 -1.23
CA ARG A 73 4.40 -16.12 -0.23
C ARG A 73 3.87 -15.70 1.13
N GLY A 74 4.47 -16.23 2.21
CA GLY A 74 4.16 -15.92 3.59
C GLY A 74 5.22 -16.49 4.53
N GLY A 75 4.98 -16.39 5.83
CA GLY A 75 5.91 -16.79 6.87
C GLY A 75 6.97 -15.75 7.21
N LEU A 76 7.69 -15.97 8.31
CA LEU A 76 8.71 -15.02 8.78
C LEU A 76 9.86 -14.84 7.78
N GLY A 77 10.14 -15.84 6.94
CA GLY A 77 11.23 -15.77 5.97
C GLY A 77 11.11 -14.62 4.97
N VAL A 78 9.89 -14.14 4.67
CA VAL A 78 9.71 -13.02 3.74
C VAL A 78 10.25 -11.70 4.30
N PHE A 79 10.32 -11.56 5.63
CA PHE A 79 10.84 -10.38 6.31
C PHE A 79 12.38 -10.34 6.38
N GLY A 80 13.07 -11.43 6.02
CA GLY A 80 14.53 -11.49 5.89
C GLY A 80 15.04 -11.28 4.47
N THR A 81 14.15 -11.02 3.50
CA THR A 81 14.55 -10.80 2.10
C THR A 81 14.96 -9.34 1.85
N PRO A 82 15.75 -9.05 0.80
CA PRO A 82 16.05 -7.67 0.40
C PRO A 82 14.81 -6.80 0.13
N TRP A 83 13.69 -7.43 -0.22
CA TRP A 83 12.42 -6.77 -0.49
C TRP A 83 11.56 -6.49 0.76
N ALA A 84 12.01 -6.91 1.94
CA ALA A 84 11.27 -6.73 3.19
C ALA A 84 11.07 -5.25 3.57
N GLY A 85 11.91 -4.36 3.06
CA GLY A 85 11.74 -2.91 3.22
C GLY A 85 10.36 -2.42 2.73
N PHE A 86 9.80 -3.04 1.68
CA PHE A 86 8.44 -2.74 1.23
C PHE A 86 7.39 -3.17 2.26
N LEU A 87 7.56 -4.34 2.87
CA LEU A 87 6.65 -4.83 3.89
C LEU A 87 6.67 -3.91 5.12
N PHE A 88 7.86 -3.52 5.58
CA PHE A 88 8.00 -2.57 6.67
C PHE A 88 7.46 -1.18 6.31
N GLY A 89 7.59 -0.76 5.06
CA GLY A 89 7.07 0.51 4.55
C GLY A 89 5.55 0.57 4.41
N PHE A 90 4.87 -0.57 4.23
CA PHE A 90 3.41 -0.60 3.97
C PHE A 90 2.55 0.07 5.05
N PRO A 91 2.76 -0.15 6.37
CA PRO A 91 1.99 0.55 7.41
C PRO A 91 2.21 2.06 7.38
N PHE A 92 3.43 2.51 7.12
CA PHE A 92 3.77 3.92 7.00
C PHE A 92 3.16 4.54 5.75
N ALA A 93 3.16 3.82 4.62
CA ALA A 93 2.51 4.24 3.39
C ALA A 93 1.01 4.49 3.60
N ALA A 94 0.30 3.54 4.22
CA ALA A 94 -1.11 3.70 4.55
C ALA A 94 -1.34 4.83 5.55
N PHE A 95 -0.48 4.97 6.55
CA PHE A 95 -0.59 6.06 7.54
C PHE A 95 -0.44 7.43 6.89
N VAL A 96 0.60 7.64 6.07
CA VAL A 96 0.86 8.92 5.40
C VAL A 96 -0.25 9.25 4.40
N ALA A 97 -0.69 8.28 3.58
CA ALA A 97 -1.81 8.48 2.68
C ALA A 97 -3.08 8.90 3.44
N GLY A 98 -3.37 8.23 4.56
CA GLY A 98 -4.49 8.58 5.41
C GLY A 98 -4.36 9.97 6.05
N LEU A 99 -3.17 10.33 6.50
CA LEU A 99 -2.89 11.63 7.10
C LEU A 99 -3.10 12.78 6.11
N ILE A 100 -2.68 12.60 4.85
CA ILE A 100 -2.92 13.58 3.79
C ILE A 100 -4.42 13.73 3.54
N MET A 101 -5.17 12.63 3.44
CA MET A 101 -6.62 12.64 3.30
C MET A 101 -7.35 13.35 4.45
N GLU A 102 -6.91 13.12 5.68
CA GLU A 102 -7.48 13.73 6.89
C GLU A 102 -7.24 15.24 6.98
N ARG A 103 -6.08 15.69 6.48
CA ARG A 103 -5.67 17.10 6.60
C ARG A 103 -6.02 17.96 5.40
N TRP A 104 -5.94 17.41 4.19
CA TRP A 104 -6.24 18.15 2.97
C TRP A 104 -7.74 18.04 2.63
N ARG A 105 -8.54 18.97 3.16
CA ARG A 105 -10.01 18.99 3.10
C ARG A 105 -10.55 19.70 1.84
N SER A 106 -10.04 19.38 0.65
CA SER A 106 -10.61 19.85 -0.62
C SER A 106 -11.79 19.00 -1.06
N ASP A 107 -12.75 19.60 -1.78
CA ASP A 107 -13.92 18.92 -2.36
C ASP A 107 -13.54 18.03 -3.54
N ASN A 108 -12.38 18.27 -4.15
CA ASN A 108 -11.85 17.43 -5.22
C ASN A 108 -11.25 16.13 -4.67
N ILE A 109 -12.13 15.20 -4.24
CA ILE A 109 -11.73 13.94 -3.63
C ILE A 109 -10.80 13.11 -4.54
N PRO A 110 -11.04 12.97 -5.86
CA PRO A 110 -10.12 12.23 -6.74
C PRO A 110 -8.69 12.74 -6.69
N LEU A 111 -8.53 14.07 -6.75
CA LEU A 111 -7.21 14.71 -6.70
C LEU A 111 -6.54 14.48 -5.35
N VAL A 112 -7.25 14.76 -4.24
CA VAL A 112 -6.67 14.59 -2.89
C VAL A 112 -6.30 13.14 -2.63
N ALA A 113 -7.17 12.18 -2.98
CA ALA A 113 -6.90 10.77 -2.78
C ALA A 113 -5.77 10.25 -3.69
N GLY A 114 -5.68 10.74 -4.91
CA GLY A 114 -4.56 10.44 -5.82
C GLY A 114 -3.24 10.97 -5.27
N CYS A 115 -3.18 12.23 -4.86
CA CYS A 115 -1.99 12.83 -4.24
C CYS A 115 -1.64 12.13 -2.91
N ALA A 116 -2.63 11.76 -2.11
CA ALA A 116 -2.42 11.00 -0.87
C ALA A 116 -1.84 9.61 -1.15
N ALA A 117 -2.34 8.92 -2.19
CA ALA A 117 -1.79 7.64 -2.63
C ALA A 117 -0.35 7.77 -3.13
N VAL A 118 -0.01 8.84 -3.87
CA VAL A 118 1.38 9.14 -4.28
C VAL A 118 2.25 9.42 -3.06
N GLY A 119 1.82 10.32 -2.16
CA GLY A 119 2.60 10.69 -0.97
C GLY A 119 2.88 9.51 -0.04
N GLY A 120 1.89 8.64 0.18
CA GLY A 120 2.04 7.44 1.00
C GLY A 120 2.62 6.26 0.22
N GLY A 121 1.95 5.84 -0.85
CA GLY A 121 2.26 4.61 -1.58
C GLY A 121 3.50 4.70 -2.47
N ILE A 122 3.99 5.89 -2.79
CA ILE A 122 5.27 6.10 -3.46
C ILE A 122 6.24 6.78 -2.50
N GLY A 123 5.96 8.01 -2.06
CA GLY A 123 6.89 8.79 -1.26
C GLY A 123 7.33 8.08 0.02
N ALA A 124 6.42 7.86 0.96
CA ALA A 124 6.74 7.23 2.25
C ALA A 124 7.21 5.78 2.09
N LEU A 125 6.65 5.05 1.14
CA LEU A 125 7.02 3.66 0.89
C LEU A 125 8.48 3.52 0.44
N TYR A 126 8.85 4.26 -0.62
CA TYR A 126 10.22 4.16 -1.17
C TYR A 126 11.28 4.78 -0.26
N LEU A 127 10.89 5.77 0.56
CA LEU A 127 11.78 6.33 1.59
C LEU A 127 12.24 5.26 2.61
N ILE A 128 11.47 4.20 2.81
CA ILE A 128 11.81 3.08 3.68
C ILE A 128 12.39 1.91 2.88
N ALA A 129 11.76 1.57 1.75
CA ALA A 129 12.11 0.39 0.98
C ALA A 129 13.50 0.48 0.32
N VAL A 130 13.85 1.66 -0.24
CA VAL A 130 15.13 1.84 -0.94
C VAL A 130 16.32 1.77 0.02
N PRO A 131 16.37 2.50 1.15
CA PRO A 131 17.47 2.37 2.11
C PRO A 131 17.58 0.95 2.69
N TYR A 132 16.46 0.29 2.96
CA TYR A 132 16.48 -1.10 3.41
C TYR A 132 17.12 -2.02 2.36
N TYR A 133 16.74 -1.87 1.09
CA TYR A 133 17.30 -2.65 0.00
C TYR A 133 18.82 -2.44 -0.12
N MET A 134 19.28 -1.18 -0.05
CA MET A 134 20.71 -0.85 -0.06
C MET A 134 21.49 -1.59 1.02
N VAL A 135 20.99 -1.57 2.25
CA VAL A 135 21.64 -2.26 3.39
C VAL A 135 21.60 -3.78 3.21
N ALA A 136 20.47 -4.33 2.78
CA ALA A 136 20.29 -5.77 2.64
C ALA A 136 21.10 -6.39 1.50
N THR A 137 21.44 -5.60 0.46
CA THR A 137 22.20 -6.08 -0.71
C THR A 137 23.62 -5.52 -0.76
N SER A 138 23.98 -4.62 0.17
CA SER A 138 25.24 -3.87 0.12
C SER A 138 25.43 -3.07 -1.19
N SER A 139 24.32 -2.64 -1.82
CA SER A 139 24.33 -1.91 -3.08
C SER A 139 24.39 -0.40 -2.89
N GLY A 140 24.87 0.32 -3.90
CA GLY A 140 24.84 1.77 -3.95
C GLY A 140 23.43 2.31 -4.19
N LEU A 141 23.26 3.63 -3.97
CA LEU A 141 21.97 4.29 -4.18
C LEU A 141 21.48 4.16 -5.64
N ASP A 142 22.38 4.33 -6.60
CA ASP A 142 22.04 4.27 -8.03
C ASP A 142 21.50 2.89 -8.41
N GLU A 143 22.15 1.83 -7.95
CA GLU A 143 21.72 0.46 -8.18
C GLU A 143 20.36 0.17 -7.50
N ALA A 144 20.20 0.62 -6.27
CA ALA A 144 18.94 0.45 -5.53
C ALA A 144 17.77 1.19 -6.20
N LEU A 145 17.98 2.41 -6.70
CA LEU A 145 16.97 3.16 -7.45
C LEU A 145 16.58 2.46 -8.75
N VAL A 146 17.56 1.99 -9.51
CA VAL A 146 17.30 1.29 -10.79
C VAL A 146 16.62 -0.05 -10.57
N THR A 147 16.93 -0.75 -9.48
CA THR A 147 16.41 -2.11 -9.24
C THR A 147 15.11 -2.10 -8.42
N ALA A 148 15.04 -1.30 -7.35
CA ALA A 148 13.96 -1.37 -6.37
C ALA A 148 12.95 -0.21 -6.45
N MET A 149 13.14 0.78 -7.33
CA MET A 149 12.22 1.91 -7.46
C MET A 149 11.74 2.12 -8.89
N LEU A 150 12.64 2.45 -9.83
CA LEU A 150 12.28 2.87 -11.18
C LEU A 150 11.36 1.89 -11.93
N PRO A 151 11.57 0.57 -11.86
CA PRO A 151 10.74 -0.39 -12.59
C PRO A 151 9.29 -0.44 -12.09
N PHE A 152 9.06 -0.13 -10.81
CA PHE A 152 7.72 -0.17 -10.20
C PHE A 152 6.97 1.16 -10.37
N MET A 153 7.69 2.27 -10.57
CA MET A 153 7.15 3.63 -10.60
C MET A 153 5.98 3.82 -11.57
N PRO A 154 6.03 3.36 -12.84
CA PRO A 154 4.91 3.53 -13.77
C PRO A 154 3.63 2.82 -13.28
N GLY A 155 3.80 1.60 -12.75
CA GLY A 155 2.70 0.84 -12.17
C GLY A 155 2.13 1.49 -10.92
N ASP A 156 2.96 2.02 -10.05
CA ASP A 156 2.53 2.64 -8.80
C ASP A 156 1.84 4.00 -9.04
N ILE A 157 2.27 4.78 -10.05
CA ILE A 157 1.56 5.98 -10.48
C ILE A 157 0.15 5.62 -10.98
N LEU A 158 0.03 4.61 -11.84
CA LEU A 158 -1.28 4.15 -12.31
C LEU A 158 -2.19 3.71 -11.17
N LYS A 159 -1.66 2.94 -10.21
CA LYS A 159 -2.41 2.51 -9.01
C LYS A 159 -2.83 3.69 -8.12
N ALA A 160 -1.98 4.71 -7.99
CA ALA A 160 -2.32 5.90 -7.23
C ALA A 160 -3.48 6.68 -7.89
N ILE A 161 -3.48 6.79 -9.22
CA ILE A 161 -4.59 7.38 -9.99
C ILE A 161 -5.87 6.55 -9.77
N LEU A 162 -5.79 5.23 -9.93
CA LEU A 162 -6.93 4.34 -9.71
C LEU A 162 -7.44 4.41 -8.27
N ALA A 163 -6.57 4.43 -7.26
CA ALA A 163 -6.96 4.60 -5.86
C ALA A 163 -7.69 5.92 -5.63
N GLY A 164 -7.28 7.00 -6.30
CA GLY A 164 -7.96 8.28 -6.29
C GLY A 164 -9.40 8.18 -6.78
N TYR A 165 -9.60 7.59 -7.95
CA TYR A 165 -10.95 7.42 -8.53
C TYR A 165 -11.82 6.43 -7.74
N ILE A 166 -11.26 5.32 -7.27
CA ILE A 166 -11.97 4.35 -6.43
C ILE A 166 -12.44 5.01 -5.13
N THR A 167 -11.56 5.78 -4.47
CA THR A 167 -11.91 6.51 -3.24
C THR A 167 -13.02 7.53 -3.50
N ALA A 168 -12.97 8.26 -4.61
CA ALA A 168 -14.00 9.21 -5.00
C ALA A 168 -15.33 8.52 -5.35
N GLY A 169 -15.28 7.41 -6.07
CA GLY A 169 -16.46 6.59 -6.35
C GLY A 169 -17.13 6.08 -5.08
N LEU A 170 -16.34 5.62 -4.11
CA LEU A 170 -16.83 5.20 -2.81
C LEU A 170 -17.44 6.36 -2.02
N ALA A 171 -16.81 7.53 -2.03
CA ALA A 171 -17.33 8.75 -1.40
C ALA A 171 -18.69 9.16 -1.97
N LYS A 172 -18.87 9.03 -3.28
CA LYS A 172 -20.14 9.34 -3.97
C LYS A 172 -21.23 8.30 -3.69
N ALA A 173 -20.88 7.01 -3.74
CA ALA A 173 -21.84 5.92 -3.56
C ALA A 173 -22.21 5.70 -2.09
N ARG A 174 -21.27 5.83 -1.17
CA ARG A 174 -21.43 5.60 0.28
C ARG A 174 -20.59 6.59 1.10
N PRO A 175 -21.02 7.86 1.27
CA PRO A 175 -20.24 8.90 1.94
C PRO A 175 -19.79 8.51 3.36
N HIS A 176 -20.63 7.80 4.10
CA HIS A 176 -20.32 7.33 5.46
C HIS A 176 -19.22 6.25 5.54
N SER A 177 -18.84 5.65 4.40
CA SER A 177 -17.76 4.65 4.34
C SER A 177 -16.39 5.29 4.20
N LEU A 178 -16.32 6.58 3.88
CA LEU A 178 -15.06 7.32 3.74
C LEU A 178 -14.60 7.84 5.11
N LEU A 179 -14.04 6.94 5.91
CA LEU A 179 -13.66 7.22 7.31
C LEU A 179 -12.49 8.18 7.44
N SER A 180 -11.70 8.39 6.38
CA SER A 180 -10.65 9.40 6.31
C SER A 180 -11.20 10.84 6.29
N ARG A 181 -12.49 11.00 6.04
CA ARG A 181 -13.19 12.29 5.98
C ARG A 181 -14.25 12.46 7.08
N ALA A 182 -14.44 11.43 7.91
CA ALA A 182 -15.39 11.46 9.05
C ALA A 182 -14.86 12.30 10.21
#